data_a65d67afdbb4cb72ad95eda19fa2f868
#
_entry.id   a65d67afdbb4cb72ad95eda19fa2f868
#
_cell.length_a   1.000
_cell.length_b   1.000
_cell.length_c   1.000
_cell.angle_alpha   90.00
_cell.angle_beta   90.00
_cell.angle_gamma   90.00
#
_symmetry.space_group_name_H-M   'P 1'
#
loop_
_entity.id
_entity.type
_entity.pdbx_description
1 polymer ?
#
loop_
_entity_poly.entity_id
_entity_poly.type
_entity_poly.pdbx_seq_one_letter_code
_entity_poly.pdbx_strand_id
1 'polypeptide(L)'
;MKKTEIKGDDLKSLFANRQQKEAEKKAPSNDTAVNKEAFIKRFTKEQLDKWKQEFGGRDLICLKVDNDMAVLRPVTADDLGDYMTSIGMNGMSKAVAYIIEKLWLEGDHPLIEDEDKFIAVFLQINQILEGKKVEYFRF
;
A
#
# COMPACT_ATOMS: atom_id res chain seq x y z
N MET A 1 -23.00 38.27 7.83
CA MET A 1 -22.29 36.99 8.05
C MET A 1 -20.87 37.28 8.48
N LYS A 2 -20.48 36.61 9.52
CA LYS A 2 -19.12 36.73 9.97
C LYS A 2 -18.20 36.04 9.01
N LYS A 3 -17.28 36.77 8.43
CA LYS A 3 -16.28 36.16 7.57
C LYS A 3 -15.38 35.29 8.38
N THR A 4 -15.19 34.08 7.90
CA THR A 4 -14.33 33.12 8.55
C THR A 4 -12.88 33.41 8.17
N GLU A 5 -12.20 34.18 9.00
CA GLU A 5 -10.76 34.26 8.89
C GLU A 5 -10.15 33.12 9.68
N ILE A 6 -9.29 32.35 9.01
CA ILE A 6 -8.54 31.29 9.67
C ILE A 6 -7.37 31.93 10.39
N LYS A 7 -7.45 31.96 11.71
CA LYS A 7 -6.34 32.40 12.54
C LYS A 7 -5.28 31.31 12.63
N GLY A 8 -4.06 31.68 13.01
CA GLY A 8 -2.98 30.72 13.13
C GLY A 8 -3.29 29.53 14.04
N ASP A 9 -4.03 29.75 15.10
CA ASP A 9 -4.45 28.70 16.03
C ASP A 9 -5.44 27.74 15.39
N ASP A 10 -6.35 28.26 14.56
CA ASP A 10 -7.31 27.45 13.82
C ASP A 10 -6.61 26.57 12.77
N LEU A 11 -5.59 27.09 12.11
CA LEU A 11 -4.78 26.34 11.18
C LEU A 11 -4.08 25.19 11.87
N LYS A 12 -3.48 25.41 13.03
CA LYS A 12 -2.83 24.37 13.81
C LYS A 12 -3.82 23.27 14.20
N SER A 13 -5.02 23.65 14.60
CA SER A 13 -6.07 22.67 14.94
C SER A 13 -6.49 21.85 13.74
N LEU A 14 -6.60 22.47 12.57
CA LEU A 14 -6.94 21.77 11.33
C LEU A 14 -5.85 20.77 10.94
N PHE A 15 -4.59 21.17 11.04
CA PHE A 15 -3.48 20.24 10.76
C PHE A 15 -3.40 19.10 11.76
N ALA A 16 -3.60 19.40 13.04
CA ALA A 16 -3.62 18.37 14.08
C ALA A 16 -4.76 17.36 13.83
N ASN A 17 -5.94 17.84 13.49
CA ASN A 17 -7.07 16.97 13.17
C ASN A 17 -6.81 16.12 11.95
N ARG A 18 -6.15 16.68 10.92
CA ARG A 18 -5.77 15.90 9.74
C ARG A 18 -4.79 14.80 10.09
N GLN A 19 -3.78 15.10 10.90
CA GLN A 19 -2.81 14.10 11.35
C GLN A 19 -3.47 13.00 12.19
N GLN A 20 -4.42 13.35 13.05
CA GLN A 20 -5.18 12.38 13.81
C GLN A 20 -6.01 11.47 12.90
N LYS A 21 -6.67 12.04 11.90
CA LYS A 21 -7.44 11.25 10.94
C LYS A 21 -6.56 10.30 10.15
N GLU A 22 -5.37 10.72 9.77
CA GLU A 22 -4.42 9.85 9.09
C GLU A 22 -3.93 8.73 10.00
N ALA A 23 -3.65 9.04 11.27
CA ALA A 23 -3.26 8.05 12.25
C ALA A 23 -4.39 7.04 12.52
N GLU A 24 -5.63 7.51 12.62
CA GLU A 24 -6.80 6.65 12.78
C GLU A 24 -7.00 5.72 11.58
N LYS A 25 -6.74 6.21 10.37
CA LYS A 25 -6.81 5.39 9.16
C LYS A 25 -5.75 4.29 9.13
N LYS A 26 -4.62 4.49 9.79
CA LYS A 26 -3.55 3.49 9.90
C LYS A 26 -3.80 2.47 11.00
N ALA A 27 -4.69 2.76 11.93
CA ALA A 27 -5.06 1.82 12.99
C ALA A 27 -5.93 0.68 12.42
N PRO A 28 -5.84 -0.53 13.00
CA PRO A 28 -6.76 -1.61 12.63
C PRO A 28 -8.19 -1.14 12.81
N SER A 29 -8.95 -1.11 11.73
CA SER A 29 -10.33 -0.63 11.72
C SER A 29 -11.26 -1.73 11.25
N ASN A 30 -12.58 -1.51 11.42
CA ASN A 30 -13.59 -2.39 10.87
C ASN A 30 -13.43 -2.55 9.35
N ASP A 31 -12.89 -1.53 8.66
CA ASP A 31 -12.63 -1.59 7.23
C ASP A 31 -11.61 -2.67 6.88
N THR A 32 -10.60 -2.86 7.72
CA THR A 32 -9.61 -3.93 7.52
C THR A 32 -10.27 -5.31 7.61
N ALA A 33 -11.15 -5.51 8.58
CA ALA A 33 -11.86 -6.78 8.73
C ALA A 33 -12.79 -7.03 7.54
N VAL A 34 -13.54 -6.02 7.10
CA VAL A 34 -14.42 -6.11 5.93
C VAL A 34 -13.61 -6.42 4.67
N ASN A 35 -12.46 -5.79 4.50
CA ASN A 35 -11.59 -6.04 3.36
C ASN A 35 -11.01 -7.45 3.38
N LYS A 36 -10.60 -7.95 4.55
CA LYS A 36 -10.14 -9.34 4.69
C LYS A 36 -11.22 -10.33 4.27
N GLU A 37 -12.46 -10.11 4.70
CA GLU A 37 -13.57 -10.96 4.30
C GLU A 37 -13.80 -10.93 2.80
N ALA A 38 -13.70 -9.76 2.17
CA ALA A 38 -13.85 -9.61 0.74
C ALA A 38 -12.77 -10.39 -0.02
N PHE A 39 -11.53 -10.36 0.44
CA PHE A 39 -10.44 -11.12 -0.14
C PHE A 39 -10.64 -12.62 0.05
N ILE A 40 -11.05 -13.05 1.23
CA ILE A 40 -11.34 -14.46 1.51
C ILE A 40 -12.47 -14.95 0.62
N LYS A 41 -13.50 -14.15 0.45
CA LYS A 41 -14.65 -14.50 -0.39
C LYS A 41 -14.25 -14.67 -1.86
N ARG A 42 -13.37 -13.82 -2.35
CA ARG A 42 -12.96 -13.84 -3.76
C ARG A 42 -11.88 -14.86 -4.07
N PHE A 43 -10.82 -14.90 -3.26
CA PHE A 43 -9.64 -15.72 -3.52
C PHE A 43 -9.64 -17.05 -2.76
N THR A 44 -10.53 -17.22 -1.81
CA THR A 44 -10.66 -18.31 -0.85
C THR A 44 -9.56 -18.32 0.20
N LYS A 45 -9.91 -18.72 1.40
CA LYS A 45 -8.95 -18.82 2.49
C LYS A 45 -7.88 -19.87 2.19
N GLU A 46 -8.27 -20.98 1.57
CA GLU A 46 -7.34 -22.05 1.19
C GLU A 46 -6.26 -21.54 0.25
N GLN A 47 -6.64 -20.77 -0.76
CA GLN A 47 -5.68 -20.24 -1.72
C GLN A 47 -4.76 -19.20 -1.08
N LEU A 48 -5.31 -18.32 -0.24
CA LEU A 48 -4.50 -17.32 0.47
C LEU A 48 -3.51 -17.99 1.42
N ASP A 49 -3.94 -18.99 2.17
CA ASP A 49 -3.06 -19.74 3.06
C ASP A 49 -1.98 -20.51 2.29
N LYS A 50 -2.33 -21.07 1.14
CA LYS A 50 -1.38 -21.77 0.28
C LYS A 50 -0.29 -20.83 -0.23
N TRP A 51 -0.66 -19.67 -0.73
CA TRP A 51 0.30 -18.66 -1.15
C TRP A 51 1.19 -18.23 0.01
N LYS A 52 0.60 -17.99 1.16
CA LYS A 52 1.35 -17.58 2.35
C LYS A 52 2.38 -18.63 2.75
N GLN A 53 2.03 -19.92 2.69
CA GLN A 53 2.95 -21.00 2.97
C GLN A 53 4.09 -21.08 1.95
N GLU A 54 3.82 -20.82 0.68
CA GLU A 54 4.83 -20.81 -0.37
C GLU A 54 5.91 -19.75 -0.11
N PHE A 55 5.57 -18.68 0.61
CA PHE A 55 6.48 -17.59 0.92
C PHE A 55 6.90 -17.57 2.39
N GLY A 56 6.99 -18.73 3.01
CA GLY A 56 7.54 -18.85 4.36
C GLY A 56 6.68 -18.32 5.48
N GLY A 57 5.37 -18.23 5.28
CA GLY A 57 4.45 -17.70 6.27
C GLY A 57 4.42 -16.18 6.38
N ARG A 58 5.11 -15.48 5.49
CA ARG A 58 5.10 -14.03 5.46
C ARG A 58 3.76 -13.50 4.93
N ASP A 59 3.37 -12.31 5.38
CA ASP A 59 2.10 -11.72 4.99
C ASP A 59 2.07 -11.37 3.51
N LEU A 60 0.96 -11.72 2.85
CA LEU A 60 0.70 -11.31 1.48
C LEU A 60 0.31 -9.83 1.45
N ILE A 61 0.58 -9.20 0.33
CA ILE A 61 0.16 -7.82 0.09
C ILE A 61 -1.18 -7.86 -0.63
N CYS A 62 -2.23 -7.40 0.03
CA CYS A 62 -3.57 -7.36 -0.53
C CYS A 62 -3.93 -5.92 -0.87
N LEU A 63 -4.16 -5.66 -2.15
CA LEU A 63 -4.49 -4.33 -2.66
C LEU A 63 -5.95 -4.27 -3.08
N LYS A 64 -6.63 -3.22 -2.69
CA LYS A 64 -8.01 -2.98 -3.10
C LYS A 64 -8.21 -1.50 -3.43
N VAL A 65 -8.71 -1.24 -4.62
CA VAL A 65 -9.12 0.10 -5.05
C VAL A 65 -10.52 -0.05 -5.65
N ASP A 66 -11.49 0.60 -5.03
CA ASP A 66 -12.91 0.43 -5.36
C ASP A 66 -13.29 -1.06 -5.28
N ASN A 67 -13.71 -1.68 -6.37
CA ASN A 67 -14.07 -3.08 -6.40
C ASN A 67 -12.95 -3.97 -6.96
N ASP A 68 -11.85 -3.38 -7.42
CA ASP A 68 -10.73 -4.12 -7.95
C ASP A 68 -9.78 -4.56 -6.85
N MET A 69 -9.35 -5.81 -6.92
CA MET A 69 -8.50 -6.42 -5.89
C MET A 69 -7.33 -7.15 -6.54
N ALA A 70 -6.22 -7.17 -5.84
CA ALA A 70 -5.05 -7.95 -6.24
C ALA A 70 -4.33 -8.49 -5.03
N VAL A 71 -3.70 -9.64 -5.20
CA VAL A 71 -2.85 -10.25 -4.19
C VAL A 71 -1.44 -10.34 -4.74
N LEU A 72 -0.49 -9.82 -3.99
CA LEU A 72 0.92 -9.84 -4.31
C LEU A 72 1.68 -10.68 -3.28
N ARG A 73 2.76 -11.30 -3.70
CA ARG A 73 3.65 -12.01 -2.78
C ARG A 73 4.47 -11.01 -1.95
N PRO A 74 5.01 -11.45 -0.81
CA PRO A 74 5.88 -10.58 -0.01
C PRO A 74 7.14 -10.15 -0.78
N VAL A 75 7.62 -8.95 -0.46
CA VAL A 75 8.84 -8.38 -1.06
C VAL A 75 10.08 -9.03 -0.45
N THR A 76 11.04 -9.41 -1.29
CA THR A 76 12.34 -9.88 -0.85
C THR A 76 13.39 -8.77 -0.98
N ALA A 77 14.56 -8.98 -0.38
CA ALA A 77 15.68 -8.05 -0.53
C ALA A 77 16.11 -7.91 -2.00
N ASP A 78 16.11 -9.02 -2.74
CA ASP A 78 16.43 -9.00 -4.17
C ASP A 78 15.41 -8.19 -4.98
N ASP A 79 14.13 -8.34 -4.67
CA ASP A 79 13.08 -7.53 -5.30
C ASP A 79 13.30 -6.04 -5.07
N LEU A 80 13.65 -5.68 -3.84
CA LEU A 80 13.91 -4.28 -3.49
C LEU A 80 15.13 -3.73 -4.25
N GLY A 81 16.18 -4.54 -4.36
CA GLY A 81 17.36 -4.18 -5.15
C GLY A 81 17.03 -3.95 -6.62
N ASP A 82 16.27 -4.85 -7.21
CA ASP A 82 15.80 -4.71 -8.60
C ASP A 82 14.93 -3.48 -8.79
N TYR A 83 14.06 -3.20 -7.83
CA TYR A 83 13.21 -2.02 -7.84
C TYR A 83 14.05 -0.74 -7.82
N MET A 84 15.03 -0.65 -6.94
CA MET A 84 15.91 0.51 -6.84
C MET A 84 16.72 0.71 -8.10
N THR A 85 17.22 -0.36 -8.70
CA THR A 85 17.93 -0.33 -9.98
C THR A 85 17.01 0.18 -11.08
N SER A 86 15.77 -0.29 -11.12
CA SER A 86 14.78 0.13 -12.10
C SER A 86 14.43 1.61 -11.97
N ILE A 87 14.35 2.13 -10.75
CA ILE A 87 14.15 3.57 -10.53
C ILE A 87 15.27 4.37 -11.21
N GLY A 88 16.51 3.97 -11.01
CA GLY A 88 17.66 4.66 -11.59
C GLY A 88 17.70 4.61 -13.11
N MET A 89 17.25 3.51 -13.70
CA MET A 89 17.30 3.29 -15.16
C MET A 89 16.07 3.81 -15.89
N ASN A 90 14.88 3.63 -15.31
CA ASN A 90 13.62 3.84 -16.02
C ASN A 90 12.69 4.87 -15.37
N GLY A 91 13.03 5.35 -14.18
CA GLY A 91 12.19 6.25 -13.39
C GLY A 91 11.23 5.51 -12.49
N MET A 92 10.64 6.26 -11.56
CA MET A 92 9.83 5.69 -10.48
C MET A 92 8.55 5.02 -10.97
N SER A 93 7.83 5.63 -11.90
CA SER A 93 6.56 5.09 -12.39
C SER A 93 6.74 3.72 -13.03
N LYS A 94 7.74 3.58 -13.89
CA LYS A 94 8.04 2.30 -14.55
C LYS A 94 8.56 1.27 -13.56
N ALA A 95 9.34 1.69 -12.57
CA ALA A 95 9.85 0.81 -11.54
C ALA A 95 8.71 0.25 -10.67
N VAL A 96 7.73 1.08 -10.32
CA VAL A 96 6.57 0.63 -9.56
C VAL A 96 5.74 -0.36 -10.37
N ALA A 97 5.48 -0.08 -11.64
CA ALA A 97 4.77 -1.01 -12.52
C ALA A 97 5.51 -2.35 -12.60
N TYR A 98 6.82 -2.31 -12.76
CA TYR A 98 7.67 -3.49 -12.81
C TYR A 98 7.56 -4.32 -11.52
N ILE A 99 7.67 -3.69 -10.35
CA ILE A 99 7.62 -4.43 -9.08
C ILE A 99 6.23 -5.01 -8.83
N ILE A 100 5.17 -4.29 -9.18
CA ILE A 100 3.81 -4.79 -9.04
C ILE A 100 3.62 -6.05 -9.90
N GLU A 101 4.05 -6.01 -11.15
CA GLU A 101 3.96 -7.17 -12.04
C GLU A 101 4.78 -8.34 -11.52
N LYS A 102 5.97 -8.08 -11.01
CA LYS A 102 6.86 -9.11 -10.47
C LYS A 102 6.27 -9.81 -9.24
N LEU A 103 5.60 -9.07 -8.38
CA LEU A 103 5.00 -9.59 -7.17
C LEU A 103 3.60 -10.17 -7.37
N TRP A 104 2.99 -9.94 -8.53
CA TRP A 104 1.60 -10.25 -8.80
C TRP A 104 1.32 -11.75 -8.73
N LEU A 105 0.36 -12.13 -7.88
CA LEU A 105 -0.13 -13.51 -7.82
C LEU A 105 -1.44 -13.65 -8.58
N GLU A 106 -2.43 -12.83 -8.25
CA GLU A 106 -3.73 -12.83 -8.91
C GLU A 106 -4.45 -11.52 -8.64
N GLY A 107 -5.22 -11.03 -9.61
CA GLY A 107 -6.01 -9.83 -9.39
C GLY A 107 -6.56 -9.18 -10.65
N ASP A 108 -7.13 -8.00 -10.47
CA ASP A 108 -7.78 -7.25 -11.54
C ASP A 108 -6.78 -6.31 -12.24
N HIS A 109 -6.67 -6.46 -13.55
CA HIS A 109 -5.75 -5.68 -14.36
C HIS A 109 -6.01 -4.16 -14.35
N PRO A 110 -7.25 -3.64 -14.16
CA PRO A 110 -7.44 -2.19 -14.04
C PRO A 110 -6.62 -1.52 -12.96
N LEU A 111 -6.17 -2.27 -11.93
CA LEU A 111 -5.26 -1.73 -10.92
C LEU A 111 -3.93 -1.26 -11.51
N ILE A 112 -3.53 -1.81 -12.65
CA ILE A 112 -2.32 -1.41 -13.37
C ILE A 112 -2.66 -0.51 -14.56
N GLU A 113 -3.73 -0.82 -15.28
CA GLU A 113 -4.10 -0.18 -16.55
C GLU A 113 -4.83 1.15 -16.37
N ASP A 114 -5.69 1.28 -15.35
CA ASP A 114 -6.40 2.52 -15.08
C ASP A 114 -5.49 3.49 -14.34
N GLU A 115 -5.33 4.69 -14.88
CA GLU A 115 -4.36 5.64 -14.34
C GLU A 115 -4.67 6.04 -12.90
N ASP A 116 -5.93 6.37 -12.58
CA ASP A 116 -6.31 6.76 -11.24
C ASP A 116 -6.11 5.64 -10.22
N LYS A 117 -6.46 4.42 -10.61
CA LYS A 117 -6.26 3.24 -9.75
C LYS A 117 -4.78 2.92 -9.61
N PHE A 118 -4.01 3.06 -10.68
CA PHE A 118 -2.57 2.86 -10.63
C PHE A 118 -1.88 3.86 -9.71
N ILE A 119 -2.30 5.12 -9.73
CA ILE A 119 -1.77 6.13 -8.82
C ILE A 119 -2.01 5.73 -7.35
N ALA A 120 -3.23 5.27 -7.03
CA ALA A 120 -3.55 4.80 -5.69
C ALA A 120 -2.67 3.61 -5.29
N VAL A 121 -2.50 2.66 -6.18
CA VAL A 121 -1.62 1.49 -5.97
C VAL A 121 -0.17 1.93 -5.81
N PHE A 122 0.29 2.86 -6.65
CA PHE A 122 1.64 3.43 -6.59
C PHE A 122 1.96 3.98 -5.20
N LEU A 123 1.06 4.81 -4.66
CA LEU A 123 1.26 5.41 -3.34
C LEU A 123 1.29 4.35 -2.25
N GLN A 124 0.45 3.34 -2.34
CA GLN A 124 0.40 2.27 -1.36
C GLN A 124 1.66 1.39 -1.42
N ILE A 125 2.10 1.03 -2.61
CA ILE A 125 3.32 0.23 -2.80
C ILE A 125 4.54 0.98 -2.29
N ASN A 126 4.64 2.26 -2.58
CA ASN A 126 5.74 3.07 -2.09
C ASN A 126 5.79 3.06 -0.56
N GLN A 127 4.65 3.17 0.10
CA GLN A 127 4.55 3.10 1.55
C GLN A 127 4.97 1.73 2.08
N ILE A 128 4.54 0.65 1.42
CA ILE A 128 4.91 -0.72 1.79
C ILE A 128 6.41 -0.94 1.65
N LEU A 129 7.01 -0.43 0.57
CA LEU A 129 8.44 -0.60 0.31
C LEU A 129 9.32 0.19 1.28
N GLU A 130 8.81 1.26 1.88
CA GLU A 130 9.53 1.95 2.94
C GLU A 130 9.71 1.07 4.19
N GLY A 131 8.79 0.12 4.40
CA GLY A 131 8.94 -0.95 5.38
C GLY A 131 9.09 -0.49 6.82
N LYS A 132 9.85 -1.27 7.58
CA LYS A 132 10.12 -0.99 8.99
C LYS A 132 11.20 0.06 9.11
N LYS A 133 11.02 1.00 10.04
CA LYS A 133 12.05 1.95 10.36
C LYS A 133 13.21 1.29 11.08
N VAL A 134 14.41 1.62 10.66
CA VAL A 134 15.63 1.19 11.32
C VAL A 134 16.15 2.37 12.16
N GLU A 135 16.35 2.11 13.43
CA GLU A 135 16.98 3.09 14.31
C GLU A 135 18.48 2.90 14.28
N TYR A 136 19.22 3.96 14.04
CA TYR A 136 20.68 3.93 14.08
C TYR A 136 21.23 5.28 14.52
N PHE A 137 22.44 5.27 15.03
CA PHE A 137 23.16 6.49 15.35
C PHE A 137 24.65 6.28 15.07
N ARG A 138 25.33 7.38 14.85
CA ARG A 138 26.77 7.36 14.72
C ARG A 138 27.40 7.83 16.02
N PHE A 139 28.30 7.04 16.55
CA PHE A 139 28.98 7.34 17.80
C PHE A 139 30.37 8.02 17.55
#